data_b73e484b272f543de20b2ca168bab1c8
#
_entry.id   b73e484b272f543de20b2ca168bab1c8
#
_cell.length_a   1.000
_cell.length_b   1.000
_cell.length_c   1.000
_cell.angle_alpha   90.00
_cell.angle_beta   90.00
_cell.angle_gamma   90.00
#
_symmetry.space_group_name_H-M   'P 1'
#
loop_
_entity.id
_entity.type
_entity.pdbx_description
1 polymer ?
#
loop_
_entity_poly.entity_id
_entity_poly.type
_entity_poly.pdbx_seq_one_letter_code
_entity_poly.pdbx_strand_id
1 'polypeptide(L)'
;MSCFQVAVLASGSKGNATVMRCESGMVLVDAGISCRRIAQGMQKLGLHPDNLDAVFITHEHIDHVKGLETFAKKYPVPIYASRGTWQGIRQTLPRLDLKLCNRQILAPQTEVTLGGLQVRSFSVSHDALEPAGYLFRSKGHVFGYVTDTGYVSDVVKRELEGAEVLVIESNHDPILLKNGRYPPPLQKRILGTRGHLANETAGHLLATLQTLPGQVFLAHLSQENNTPDLALNTVRSIVMQQHPKANIQFYVTSQDEVVNNKEWEDYHEQNIFE
;
A
#
# COMPACT_ATOMS: atom_id res chain seq x y z
N MET A 1 -11.55 -3.95 -18.10
CA MET A 1 -11.59 -3.47 -16.69
C MET A 1 -10.53 -4.24 -15.92
N SER A 2 -9.82 -3.62 -14.97
CA SER A 2 -8.83 -4.34 -14.14
C SER A 2 -9.48 -5.50 -13.39
N CYS A 3 -8.77 -6.62 -13.28
CA CYS A 3 -9.22 -7.77 -12.49
C CYS A 3 -8.99 -7.57 -10.98
N PHE A 4 -8.24 -6.52 -10.58
CA PHE A 4 -7.90 -6.28 -9.19
C PHE A 4 -9.02 -5.53 -8.45
N GLN A 5 -9.52 -6.15 -7.38
CA GLN A 5 -10.31 -5.51 -6.35
C GLN A 5 -9.36 -5.11 -5.23
N VAL A 6 -9.33 -3.82 -4.91
CA VAL A 6 -8.43 -3.25 -3.90
C VAL A 6 -9.28 -2.55 -2.84
N ALA A 7 -9.02 -2.86 -1.58
CA ALA A 7 -9.64 -2.22 -0.44
C ALA A 7 -8.59 -1.80 0.58
N VAL A 8 -8.46 -0.51 0.78
CA VAL A 8 -7.61 0.06 1.83
C VAL A 8 -8.42 0.08 3.12
N LEU A 9 -8.09 -0.81 4.05
CA LEU A 9 -8.79 -0.98 5.33
C LEU A 9 -8.46 0.14 6.31
N ALA A 10 -7.26 0.67 6.21
CA ALA A 10 -6.76 1.85 6.91
C ALA A 10 -5.49 2.37 6.23
N SER A 11 -5.28 3.67 6.23
CA SER A 11 -4.05 4.28 5.70
C SER A 11 -3.73 5.58 6.40
N GLY A 12 -2.49 5.73 6.86
CA GLY A 12 -1.95 6.89 7.55
C GLY A 12 -1.03 6.51 8.71
N SER A 13 -0.48 7.49 9.40
CA SER A 13 0.53 7.32 10.47
C SER A 13 0.07 6.57 11.73
N LYS A 14 -1.21 6.18 11.83
CA LYS A 14 -1.72 5.36 12.94
C LYS A 14 -1.89 3.89 12.57
N GLY A 15 -1.70 3.53 11.30
CA GLY A 15 -1.70 2.16 10.83
C GLY A 15 -2.23 1.99 9.42
N ASN A 16 -1.56 1.11 8.68
CA ASN A 16 -1.81 0.79 7.29
C ASN A 16 -2.17 -0.68 7.13
N ALA A 17 -3.16 -0.96 6.30
CA ALA A 17 -3.55 -2.31 5.90
C ALA A 17 -4.38 -2.24 4.63
N THR A 18 -3.98 -2.97 3.60
CA THR A 18 -4.67 -3.01 2.30
C THR A 18 -4.90 -4.45 1.88
N VAL A 19 -6.14 -4.80 1.55
CA VAL A 19 -6.48 -6.09 0.95
C VAL A 19 -6.58 -5.92 -0.55
N MET A 20 -5.97 -6.85 -1.27
CA MET A 20 -6.13 -6.98 -2.72
C MET A 20 -6.62 -8.39 -3.04
N ARG A 21 -7.62 -8.49 -3.92
CA ARG A 21 -8.15 -9.74 -4.46
C ARG A 21 -8.19 -9.70 -5.98
N CYS A 22 -7.85 -10.82 -6.60
CA CYS A 22 -8.08 -11.11 -8.00
C CYS A 22 -8.45 -12.60 -8.15
N GLU A 23 -8.72 -13.06 -9.36
CA GLU A 23 -9.03 -14.50 -9.61
C GLU A 23 -7.89 -15.44 -9.17
N SER A 24 -6.64 -14.96 -9.18
CA SER A 24 -5.46 -15.77 -8.87
C SER A 24 -5.10 -15.79 -7.38
N GLY A 25 -5.80 -15.03 -6.53
CA GLY A 25 -5.54 -15.04 -5.10
C GLY A 25 -5.94 -13.75 -4.38
N MET A 26 -5.79 -13.78 -3.05
CA MET A 26 -6.08 -12.66 -2.15
C MET A 26 -4.92 -12.46 -1.18
N VAL A 27 -4.45 -11.23 -1.06
CA VAL A 27 -3.34 -10.88 -0.17
C VAL A 27 -3.63 -9.65 0.67
N LEU A 28 -2.95 -9.56 1.81
CA LEU A 28 -2.90 -8.38 2.65
C LEU A 28 -1.53 -7.69 2.47
N VAL A 29 -1.52 -6.39 2.26
CA VAL A 29 -0.32 -5.57 2.32
C VAL A 29 -0.35 -4.75 3.61
N ASP A 30 0.64 -4.95 4.44
CA ASP A 30 0.80 -4.43 5.80
C ASP A 30 -0.27 -4.86 6.81
N ALA A 31 0.13 -4.91 8.08
CA ALA A 31 -0.71 -5.24 9.23
C ALA A 31 -0.53 -4.20 10.35
N GLY A 32 -0.59 -2.92 9.98
CA GLY A 32 -0.31 -1.78 10.86
C GLY A 32 -1.45 -1.39 11.79
N ILE A 33 -2.64 -1.96 11.60
CA ILE A 33 -3.78 -1.83 12.52
C ILE A 33 -3.99 -3.14 13.29
N SER A 34 -4.79 -3.12 14.36
CA SER A 34 -5.02 -4.33 15.14
C SER A 34 -5.60 -5.47 14.29
N CYS A 35 -5.22 -6.71 14.60
CA CYS A 35 -5.77 -7.92 13.96
C CYS A 35 -7.32 -7.92 13.95
N ARG A 36 -7.95 -7.41 15.02
CA ARG A 36 -9.40 -7.25 15.08
C ARG A 36 -9.92 -6.26 14.03
N ARG A 37 -9.27 -5.10 13.86
CA ARG A 37 -9.68 -4.11 12.83
C ARG A 37 -9.49 -4.66 11.42
N ILE A 38 -8.39 -5.40 11.16
CA ILE A 38 -8.19 -6.07 9.86
C ILE A 38 -9.37 -7.01 9.59
N ALA A 39 -9.67 -7.93 10.52
CA ALA A 39 -10.75 -8.89 10.36
C ALA A 39 -12.11 -8.22 10.18
N GLN A 40 -12.42 -7.17 10.94
CA GLN A 40 -13.67 -6.40 10.80
C GLN A 40 -13.74 -5.65 9.46
N GLY A 41 -12.62 -5.07 9.00
CA GLY A 41 -12.56 -4.40 7.70
C GLY A 41 -12.79 -5.39 6.54
N MET A 42 -12.17 -6.58 6.61
CA MET A 42 -12.39 -7.65 5.64
C MET A 42 -13.84 -8.17 5.69
N GLN A 43 -14.39 -8.36 6.88
CA GLN A 43 -15.77 -8.83 7.03
C GLN A 43 -16.81 -7.87 6.42
N LYS A 44 -16.58 -6.56 6.48
CA LYS A 44 -17.44 -5.56 5.81
C LYS A 44 -17.47 -5.72 4.28
N LEU A 45 -16.48 -6.39 3.72
CA LEU A 45 -16.34 -6.69 2.30
C LEU A 45 -16.76 -8.14 1.96
N GLY A 46 -17.38 -8.87 2.88
CA GLY A 46 -17.71 -10.28 2.70
C GLY A 46 -16.49 -11.21 2.72
N LEU A 47 -15.32 -10.74 3.21
CA LEU A 47 -14.08 -11.49 3.22
C LEU A 47 -13.72 -12.04 4.60
N HIS A 48 -12.96 -13.12 4.62
CA HIS A 48 -12.40 -13.67 5.85
C HIS A 48 -10.86 -13.76 5.79
N PRO A 49 -10.12 -13.43 6.86
CA PRO A 49 -8.66 -13.49 6.86
C PRO A 49 -8.07 -14.90 6.60
N ASP A 50 -8.81 -15.97 6.90
CA ASP A 50 -8.38 -17.34 6.60
C ASP A 50 -8.28 -17.63 5.08
N ASN A 51 -8.90 -16.79 4.25
CA ASN A 51 -8.86 -16.92 2.79
C ASN A 51 -7.67 -16.18 2.17
N LEU A 52 -6.81 -15.55 2.97
CA LEU A 52 -5.60 -14.90 2.48
C LEU A 52 -4.55 -15.94 2.08
N ASP A 53 -3.97 -15.77 0.91
CA ASP A 53 -2.85 -16.58 0.42
C ASP A 53 -1.52 -16.12 1.02
N ALA A 54 -1.38 -14.83 1.32
CA ALA A 54 -0.18 -14.26 1.93
C ALA A 54 -0.41 -12.88 2.54
N VAL A 55 0.55 -12.47 3.39
CA VAL A 55 0.74 -11.10 3.84
C VAL A 55 2.07 -10.59 3.31
N PHE A 56 2.09 -9.37 2.78
CA PHE A 56 3.31 -8.68 2.34
C PHE A 56 3.55 -7.47 3.23
N ILE A 57 4.73 -7.37 3.83
CA ILE A 57 5.09 -6.25 4.70
C ILE A 57 6.08 -5.35 3.97
N THR A 58 5.73 -4.07 3.87
CA THR A 58 6.55 -3.06 3.19
C THR A 58 7.82 -2.73 3.96
N HIS A 59 7.67 -2.46 5.26
CA HIS A 59 8.79 -2.16 6.17
C HIS A 59 8.38 -2.33 7.64
N GLU A 60 9.34 -2.18 8.56
CA GLU A 60 9.21 -2.52 9.98
C GLU A 60 8.62 -1.44 10.88
N HIS A 61 8.22 -0.27 10.39
CA HIS A 61 7.62 0.76 11.24
C HIS A 61 6.31 0.27 11.88
N ILE A 62 6.05 0.77 13.08
CA ILE A 62 4.95 0.27 13.93
C ILE A 62 3.58 0.38 13.26
N ASP A 63 3.36 1.41 12.47
CA ASP A 63 2.14 1.65 11.71
C ASP A 63 1.99 0.74 10.47
N HIS A 64 2.96 -0.15 10.20
CA HIS A 64 2.88 -1.21 9.20
C HIS A 64 2.86 -2.61 9.81
N VAL A 65 3.25 -2.76 11.09
CA VAL A 65 3.40 -4.10 11.70
C VAL A 65 2.70 -4.26 13.05
N LYS A 66 2.06 -3.24 13.60
CA LYS A 66 1.44 -3.24 14.95
C LYS A 66 0.53 -4.43 15.23
N GLY A 67 -0.24 -4.86 14.25
CA GLY A 67 -1.17 -6.00 14.37
C GLY A 67 -0.55 -7.35 14.05
N LEU A 68 0.66 -7.38 13.46
CA LEU A 68 1.27 -8.56 12.87
C LEU A 68 1.44 -9.71 13.87
N GLU A 69 1.85 -9.43 15.11
CA GLU A 69 2.03 -10.47 16.13
C GLU A 69 0.74 -11.26 16.38
N THR A 70 -0.36 -10.56 16.62
CA THR A 70 -1.65 -11.19 16.86
C THR A 70 -2.20 -11.83 15.58
N PHE A 71 -1.97 -11.21 14.44
CA PHE A 71 -2.42 -11.71 13.15
C PHE A 71 -1.74 -13.04 12.80
N ALA A 72 -0.41 -13.11 12.89
CA ALA A 72 0.38 -14.30 12.59
C ALA A 72 0.06 -15.50 13.49
N LYS A 73 -0.30 -15.24 14.78
CA LYS A 73 -0.73 -16.28 15.72
C LYS A 73 -2.10 -16.84 15.37
N LYS A 74 -2.99 -16.00 14.85
CA LYS A 74 -4.38 -16.37 14.58
C LYS A 74 -4.58 -16.96 13.19
N TYR A 75 -3.86 -16.42 12.22
CA TYR A 75 -3.97 -16.77 10.80
C TYR A 75 -2.61 -17.22 10.28
N PRO A 76 -2.37 -18.55 10.13
CA PRO A 76 -1.06 -19.11 9.80
C PRO A 76 -0.76 -19.01 8.28
N VAL A 77 -0.85 -17.81 7.73
CA VAL A 77 -0.55 -17.54 6.31
C VAL A 77 0.94 -17.20 6.11
N PRO A 78 1.51 -17.43 4.92
CA PRO A 78 2.86 -16.97 4.59
C PRO A 78 2.98 -15.44 4.71
N ILE A 79 4.04 -14.98 5.37
CA ILE A 79 4.32 -13.55 5.55
C ILE A 79 5.63 -13.22 4.85
N TYR A 80 5.55 -12.41 3.80
CA TYR A 80 6.67 -12.00 2.98
C TYR A 80 7.16 -10.62 3.38
N ALA A 81 8.47 -10.50 3.54
CA ALA A 81 9.16 -9.22 3.73
C ALA A 81 10.63 -9.35 3.31
N SER A 82 11.31 -8.23 3.12
CA SER A 82 12.75 -8.21 2.89
C SER A 82 13.53 -8.73 4.11
N ARG A 83 14.80 -9.05 3.92
CA ARG A 83 15.66 -9.48 5.03
C ARG A 83 15.83 -8.37 6.07
N GLY A 84 16.03 -7.12 5.62
CA GLY A 84 16.15 -5.96 6.49
C GLY A 84 14.85 -5.68 7.25
N THR A 85 13.70 -5.73 6.58
CA THR A 85 12.39 -5.59 7.23
C THR A 85 12.19 -6.64 8.32
N TRP A 86 12.53 -7.92 8.08
CA TRP A 86 12.47 -8.95 9.13
C TRP A 86 13.41 -8.68 10.30
N GLN A 87 14.60 -8.11 10.03
CA GLN A 87 15.53 -7.70 11.07
C GLN A 87 14.94 -6.57 11.92
N GLY A 88 14.31 -5.57 11.30
CA GLY A 88 13.64 -4.46 11.97
C GLY A 88 12.41 -4.90 12.77
N ILE A 89 11.58 -5.81 12.22
CA ILE A 89 10.42 -6.39 12.92
C ILE A 89 10.83 -7.03 14.25
N ARG A 90 11.98 -7.70 14.33
CA ARG A 90 12.48 -8.26 15.62
C ARG A 90 12.75 -7.19 16.68
N GLN A 91 13.09 -5.98 16.26
CA GLN A 91 13.32 -4.85 17.17
C GLN A 91 12.00 -4.16 17.53
N THR A 92 11.14 -3.97 16.56
CA THR A 92 9.83 -3.29 16.71
C THR A 92 8.82 -4.15 17.48
N LEU A 93 8.82 -5.47 17.24
CA LEU A 93 7.90 -6.44 17.85
C LEU A 93 8.68 -7.54 18.59
N PRO A 94 9.32 -7.23 19.74
CA PRO A 94 10.20 -8.18 20.43
C PRO A 94 9.49 -9.42 20.99
N ARG A 95 8.15 -9.40 21.08
CA ARG A 95 7.31 -10.53 21.52
C ARG A 95 6.89 -11.46 20.40
N LEU A 96 7.09 -11.05 19.14
CA LEU A 96 6.75 -11.87 17.99
C LEU A 96 7.72 -13.05 17.89
N ASP A 97 7.18 -14.26 18.07
CA ASP A 97 7.97 -15.47 17.85
C ASP A 97 8.08 -15.76 16.35
N LEU A 98 9.21 -15.40 15.78
CA LEU A 98 9.47 -15.61 14.34
C LEU A 98 9.54 -17.10 13.95
N LYS A 99 9.66 -18.03 14.91
CA LYS A 99 9.62 -19.47 14.62
C LYS A 99 8.20 -19.97 14.39
N LEU A 100 7.21 -19.28 15.00
CA LEU A 100 5.79 -19.59 14.80
C LEU A 100 5.19 -18.87 13.59
N CYS A 101 5.89 -17.87 13.06
CA CYS A 101 5.46 -17.21 11.83
C CYS A 101 5.86 -18.03 10.61
N ASN A 102 4.95 -18.18 9.64
CA ASN A 102 5.28 -18.71 8.31
C ASN A 102 6.06 -17.64 7.53
N ARG A 103 7.32 -17.39 7.97
CA ARG A 103 8.19 -16.33 7.51
C ARG A 103 8.82 -16.67 6.16
N GLN A 104 8.62 -15.79 5.19
CA GLN A 104 9.21 -15.86 3.87
C GLN A 104 10.08 -14.62 3.60
N ILE A 105 11.20 -14.80 2.89
CA ILE A 105 12.06 -13.68 2.49
C ILE A 105 11.80 -13.38 1.02
N LEU A 106 11.43 -12.13 0.74
CA LEU A 106 11.30 -11.60 -0.61
C LEU A 106 12.24 -10.40 -0.74
N ALA A 107 13.41 -10.61 -1.32
CA ALA A 107 14.39 -9.56 -1.49
C ALA A 107 13.92 -8.52 -2.51
N PRO A 108 14.32 -7.24 -2.39
CA PRO A 108 14.04 -6.24 -3.43
C PRO A 108 14.51 -6.70 -4.81
N GLN A 109 13.77 -6.33 -5.86
CA GLN A 109 13.94 -6.72 -7.26
C GLN A 109 13.80 -8.23 -7.53
N THR A 110 13.25 -8.99 -6.57
CA THR A 110 12.93 -10.41 -6.78
C THR A 110 11.41 -10.62 -6.85
N GLU A 111 11.01 -11.83 -7.25
CA GLU A 111 9.63 -12.19 -7.51
C GLU A 111 9.27 -13.52 -6.84
N VAL A 112 8.02 -13.66 -6.43
CA VAL A 112 7.41 -14.91 -5.97
C VAL A 112 6.10 -15.14 -6.70
N THR A 113 5.75 -16.40 -6.94
CA THR A 113 4.47 -16.78 -7.54
C THR A 113 3.63 -17.56 -6.52
N LEU A 114 2.42 -17.09 -6.29
CA LEU A 114 1.42 -17.69 -5.42
C LEU A 114 0.23 -18.12 -6.28
N GLY A 115 0.12 -19.41 -6.60
CA GLY A 115 -0.85 -19.84 -7.61
C GLY A 115 -0.61 -19.15 -8.95
N GLY A 116 -1.58 -18.37 -9.42
CA GLY A 116 -1.46 -17.55 -10.63
C GLY A 116 -1.10 -16.08 -10.39
N LEU A 117 -0.88 -15.69 -9.14
CA LEU A 117 -0.49 -14.32 -8.75
C LEU A 117 1.03 -14.21 -8.66
N GLN A 118 1.63 -13.40 -9.52
CA GLN A 118 3.05 -13.04 -9.46
C GLN A 118 3.21 -11.77 -8.62
N VAL A 119 4.12 -11.79 -7.65
CA VAL A 119 4.41 -10.65 -6.78
C VAL A 119 5.88 -10.32 -6.84
N ARG A 120 6.18 -9.12 -7.32
CA ARG A 120 7.52 -8.56 -7.42
C ARG A 120 7.70 -7.47 -6.36
N SER A 121 8.78 -7.53 -5.60
CA SER A 121 9.17 -6.44 -4.70
C SER A 121 10.17 -5.50 -5.38
N PHE A 122 10.15 -4.22 -5.01
CA PHE A 122 11.13 -3.23 -5.44
C PHE A 122 11.49 -2.26 -4.30
N SER A 123 12.71 -1.72 -4.34
CA SER A 123 13.20 -0.82 -3.29
C SER A 123 12.51 0.55 -3.38
N VAL A 124 12.16 1.10 -2.22
CA VAL A 124 11.71 2.48 -2.06
C VAL A 124 12.67 3.24 -1.14
N SER A 125 12.59 4.57 -1.13
CA SER A 125 13.49 5.41 -0.33
C SER A 125 12.82 5.86 0.96
N HIS A 126 13.06 5.14 2.05
CA HIS A 126 12.50 5.45 3.37
C HIS A 126 13.52 5.22 4.48
N ASP A 127 13.26 5.74 5.68
CA ASP A 127 14.13 5.60 6.85
C ASP A 127 13.89 4.29 7.62
N ALA A 128 13.77 3.20 6.87
CA ALA A 128 13.67 1.82 7.33
C ALA A 128 14.88 0.99 6.87
N LEU A 129 15.04 -0.24 7.36
CA LEU A 129 16.23 -1.05 7.08
C LEU A 129 16.30 -1.51 5.62
N GLU A 130 15.20 -1.97 5.05
CA GLU A 130 15.13 -2.42 3.65
C GLU A 130 13.69 -2.33 3.14
N PRO A 131 13.16 -1.09 2.99
CA PRO A 131 11.77 -0.85 2.65
C PRO A 131 11.47 -1.22 1.19
N ALA A 132 10.28 -1.76 0.95
CA ALA A 132 9.86 -2.24 -0.36
C ALA A 132 8.46 -1.76 -0.75
N GLY A 133 8.28 -1.48 -2.04
CA GLY A 133 6.99 -1.47 -2.72
C GLY A 133 6.73 -2.81 -3.39
N TYR A 134 5.51 -3.03 -3.85
CA TYR A 134 5.09 -4.29 -4.47
C TYR A 134 4.33 -4.07 -5.77
N LEU A 135 4.60 -4.97 -6.71
CA LEU A 135 3.83 -5.15 -7.93
C LEU A 135 3.17 -6.51 -7.92
N PHE A 136 1.88 -6.54 -8.22
CA PHE A 136 1.08 -7.75 -8.34
C PHE A 136 0.63 -7.90 -9.79
N ARG A 137 0.88 -9.08 -10.38
CA ARG A 137 0.51 -9.39 -11.76
C ARG A 137 -0.35 -10.63 -11.79
N SER A 138 -1.47 -10.55 -12.51
CA SER A 138 -2.39 -11.66 -12.73
C SER A 138 -3.05 -11.52 -14.09
N LYS A 139 -2.95 -12.55 -14.95
CA LYS A 139 -3.61 -12.61 -16.27
C LYS A 139 -3.39 -11.38 -17.15
N GLY A 140 -2.20 -10.80 -17.12
CA GLY A 140 -1.84 -9.61 -17.89
C GLY A 140 -2.22 -8.27 -17.25
N HIS A 141 -2.91 -8.28 -16.12
CA HIS A 141 -3.23 -7.08 -15.33
C HIS A 141 -2.15 -6.80 -14.29
N VAL A 142 -1.97 -5.52 -13.92
CA VAL A 142 -0.94 -5.07 -12.99
C VAL A 142 -1.53 -4.13 -11.93
N PHE A 143 -1.26 -4.44 -10.66
CA PHE A 143 -1.52 -3.58 -9.51
C PHE A 143 -0.21 -3.19 -8.83
N GLY A 144 -0.01 -1.89 -8.57
CA GLY A 144 1.15 -1.34 -7.89
C GLY A 144 0.81 -0.79 -6.51
N TYR A 145 1.70 -1.03 -5.54
CA TYR A 145 1.59 -0.53 -4.18
C TYR A 145 2.90 0.13 -3.76
N VAL A 146 2.85 1.44 -3.48
CA VAL A 146 4.01 2.22 -3.03
C VAL A 146 3.58 3.29 -2.05
N THR A 147 3.98 3.10 -0.80
CA THR A 147 3.84 4.07 0.28
C THR A 147 5.20 4.28 0.93
N ASP A 148 5.32 5.30 1.76
CA ASP A 148 6.52 5.57 2.54
C ASP A 148 7.77 5.66 1.68
N THR A 149 7.77 6.67 0.80
CA THR A 149 8.93 6.98 -0.04
C THR A 149 9.18 8.48 -0.07
N GLY A 150 10.38 8.91 0.32
CA GLY A 150 10.75 10.33 0.33
C GLY A 150 11.04 10.90 -1.05
N TYR A 151 11.27 10.05 -2.05
CA TYR A 151 11.42 10.47 -3.43
C TYR A 151 11.16 9.33 -4.42
N VAL A 152 10.86 9.71 -5.66
CA VAL A 152 10.58 8.77 -6.76
C VAL A 152 11.88 8.47 -7.52
N SER A 153 12.40 7.27 -7.35
CA SER A 153 13.56 6.80 -8.11
C SER A 153 13.15 6.30 -9.51
N ASP A 154 14.15 6.16 -10.42
CA ASP A 154 13.91 5.54 -11.73
C ASP A 154 13.45 4.08 -11.61
N VAL A 155 13.84 3.39 -10.53
CA VAL A 155 13.33 2.05 -10.22
C VAL A 155 11.83 2.11 -9.97
N VAL A 156 11.37 2.99 -9.08
CA VAL A 156 9.94 3.16 -8.76
C VAL A 156 9.15 3.49 -10.04
N LYS A 157 9.60 4.46 -10.84
CA LYS A 157 8.93 4.81 -12.10
C LYS A 157 8.78 3.62 -13.03
N ARG A 158 9.88 2.91 -13.27
CA ARG A 158 9.91 1.76 -14.17
C ARG A 158 9.01 0.61 -13.68
N GLU A 159 9.02 0.34 -12.38
CA GLU A 159 8.21 -0.74 -11.83
C GLU A 159 6.71 -0.40 -11.86
N LEU A 160 6.32 0.87 -11.71
CA LEU A 160 4.92 1.29 -11.75
C LEU A 160 4.37 1.47 -13.17
N GLU A 161 5.24 1.45 -14.20
CA GLU A 161 4.82 1.60 -15.59
C GLU A 161 3.86 0.47 -16.00
N GLY A 162 2.73 0.83 -16.60
CA GLY A 162 1.70 -0.12 -17.04
C GLY A 162 0.78 -0.65 -15.92
N ALA A 163 0.92 -0.17 -14.69
CA ALA A 163 -0.02 -0.52 -13.63
C ALA A 163 -1.40 0.10 -13.90
N GLU A 164 -2.44 -0.74 -13.85
CA GLU A 164 -3.84 -0.31 -14.07
C GLU A 164 -4.47 0.26 -12.81
N VAL A 165 -4.06 -0.25 -11.65
CA VAL A 165 -4.47 0.22 -10.33
C VAL A 165 -3.21 0.54 -9.53
N LEU A 166 -3.17 1.70 -8.88
CA LEU A 166 -2.08 2.12 -8.01
C LEU A 166 -2.60 2.52 -6.63
N VAL A 167 -1.91 2.05 -5.60
CA VAL A 167 -1.92 2.68 -4.27
C VAL A 167 -0.61 3.44 -4.15
N ILE A 168 -0.69 4.77 -4.06
CA ILE A 168 0.47 5.65 -4.04
C ILE A 168 0.40 6.60 -2.84
N GLU A 169 1.53 6.87 -2.21
CA GLU A 169 1.62 7.87 -1.16
C GLU A 169 1.28 9.27 -1.67
N SER A 170 0.46 9.99 -0.89
CA SER A 170 0.19 11.43 -1.02
C SER A 170 0.12 12.00 0.39
N ASN A 171 1.30 12.11 1.04
CA ASN A 171 1.36 12.27 2.49
C ASN A 171 1.02 13.69 2.93
N HIS A 172 1.62 14.71 2.34
CA HIS A 172 1.52 16.07 2.86
C HIS A 172 1.50 17.13 1.76
N ASP A 173 0.92 18.28 2.12
CA ASP A 173 1.16 19.52 1.43
C ASP A 173 2.40 20.20 2.04
N PRO A 174 3.41 20.59 1.22
CA PRO A 174 4.65 21.19 1.72
C PRO A 174 4.45 22.51 2.46
N ILE A 175 3.42 23.28 2.12
CA ILE A 175 3.12 24.57 2.76
C ILE A 175 2.50 24.33 4.14
N LEU A 176 1.53 23.42 4.23
CA LEU A 176 0.93 23.03 5.51
C LEU A 176 1.97 22.44 6.45
N LEU A 177 2.85 21.57 5.93
CA LEU A 177 3.90 20.95 6.73
C LEU A 177 4.89 21.99 7.29
N LYS A 178 5.37 22.93 6.46
CA LYS A 178 6.31 23.98 6.89
C LYS A 178 5.71 24.94 7.91
N ASN A 179 4.42 25.25 7.79
CA ASN A 179 3.70 26.16 8.67
C ASN A 179 2.96 25.42 9.80
N GLY A 180 3.03 24.08 9.83
CA GLY A 180 2.33 23.23 10.77
C GLY A 180 3.00 23.18 12.16
N ARG A 181 2.38 22.41 13.06
CA ARG A 181 2.80 22.28 14.46
C ARG A 181 4.00 21.36 14.67
N TYR A 182 4.45 20.64 13.66
CA TYR A 182 5.57 19.71 13.81
C TYR A 182 6.87 20.46 14.09
N PRO A 183 7.71 19.96 15.00
CA PRO A 183 9.00 20.57 15.27
C PRO A 183 9.92 20.50 14.04
N PRO A 184 10.82 21.49 13.84
CA PRO A 184 11.67 21.57 12.65
C PRO A 184 12.45 20.29 12.28
N PRO A 185 12.97 19.49 13.24
CA PRO A 185 13.64 18.23 12.91
C PRO A 185 12.69 17.21 12.25
N LEU A 186 11.42 17.14 12.70
CA LEU A 186 10.42 16.25 12.11
C LEU A 186 9.99 16.74 10.73
N GLN A 187 9.78 18.05 10.54
CA GLN A 187 9.51 18.63 9.22
C GLN A 187 10.64 18.31 8.23
N LYS A 188 11.91 18.49 8.66
CA LYS A 188 13.07 18.15 7.83
C LYS A 188 13.14 16.66 7.49
N ARG A 189 12.81 15.77 8.45
CA ARG A 189 12.74 14.32 8.22
C ARG A 189 11.69 14.00 7.16
N ILE A 190 10.47 14.52 7.29
CA ILE A 190 9.35 14.26 6.36
C ILE A 190 9.68 14.77 4.95
N LEU A 191 10.25 15.98 4.83
CA LEU A 191 10.65 16.59 3.54
C LEU A 191 11.91 15.97 2.93
N GLY A 192 12.62 15.12 3.67
CA GLY A 192 13.86 14.51 3.21
C GLY A 192 13.64 13.39 2.20
N THR A 193 14.71 13.01 1.48
CA THR A 193 14.68 11.94 0.47
C THR A 193 14.33 10.56 1.04
N ARG A 194 14.39 10.40 2.35
CA ARG A 194 13.97 9.19 3.09
C ARG A 194 12.73 9.42 3.95
N GLY A 195 12.01 10.52 3.71
CA GLY A 195 10.77 10.86 4.39
C GLY A 195 9.54 10.34 3.66
N HIS A 196 8.66 11.27 3.27
CA HIS A 196 7.37 10.96 2.67
C HIS A 196 7.10 11.79 1.41
N LEU A 197 6.26 11.26 0.52
CA LEU A 197 5.95 11.87 -0.75
C LEU A 197 4.92 13.01 -0.58
N ALA A 198 5.27 14.19 -1.06
CA ALA A 198 4.33 15.32 -1.11
C ALA A 198 3.25 15.08 -2.18
N ASN A 199 2.08 15.71 -2.03
CA ASN A 199 0.99 15.65 -3.00
C ASN A 199 1.44 16.01 -4.42
N GLU A 200 2.23 17.08 -4.55
CA GLU A 200 2.79 17.52 -5.84
C GLU A 200 3.67 16.45 -6.48
N THR A 201 4.52 15.79 -5.68
CA THR A 201 5.43 14.76 -6.18
C THR A 201 4.67 13.52 -6.63
N ALA A 202 3.60 13.14 -5.92
CA ALA A 202 2.69 12.06 -6.34
C ALA A 202 2.02 12.40 -7.68
N GLY A 203 1.54 13.64 -7.85
CA GLY A 203 0.97 14.13 -9.11
C GLY A 203 1.97 14.08 -10.26
N HIS A 204 3.19 14.54 -10.04
CA HIS A 204 4.25 14.51 -11.05
C HIS A 204 4.67 13.08 -11.41
N LEU A 205 4.77 12.17 -10.45
CA LEU A 205 5.04 10.76 -10.75
C LEU A 205 3.97 10.21 -11.71
N LEU A 206 2.70 10.34 -11.35
CA LEU A 206 1.60 9.85 -12.21
C LEU A 206 1.66 10.48 -13.61
N ALA A 207 1.86 11.79 -13.68
CA ALA A 207 1.93 12.51 -14.95
C ALA A 207 3.13 12.13 -15.83
N THR A 208 4.19 11.52 -15.28
CA THR A 208 5.37 11.06 -16.04
C THR A 208 5.24 9.61 -16.53
N LEU A 209 4.23 8.85 -16.12
CA LEU A 209 4.00 7.50 -16.63
C LEU A 209 3.56 7.56 -18.10
N GLN A 210 4.11 6.67 -18.93
CA GLN A 210 3.72 6.55 -20.33
C GLN A 210 2.30 5.98 -20.47
N THR A 211 1.99 5.00 -19.62
CA THR A 211 0.65 4.41 -19.51
C THR A 211 0.02 4.82 -18.19
N LEU A 212 -0.98 5.68 -18.27
CA LEU A 212 -1.67 6.15 -17.06
C LEU A 212 -2.53 5.04 -16.45
N PRO A 213 -2.55 4.92 -15.10
CA PRO A 213 -3.44 3.99 -14.41
C PRO A 213 -4.90 4.41 -14.59
N GLY A 214 -5.79 3.42 -14.66
CA GLY A 214 -7.25 3.69 -14.67
C GLY A 214 -7.78 4.06 -13.28
N GLN A 215 -7.11 3.61 -12.21
CA GLN A 215 -7.53 3.79 -10.82
C GLN A 215 -6.32 4.10 -9.93
N VAL A 216 -6.47 5.11 -9.07
CA VAL A 216 -5.41 5.56 -8.15
C VAL A 216 -5.99 5.78 -6.76
N PHE A 217 -5.43 5.11 -5.78
CA PHE A 217 -5.66 5.38 -4.36
C PHE A 217 -4.55 6.30 -3.84
N LEU A 218 -4.94 7.49 -3.40
CA LEU A 218 -4.05 8.39 -2.69
C LEU A 218 -4.01 7.95 -1.23
N ALA A 219 -2.86 7.49 -0.77
CA ALA A 219 -2.69 6.80 0.50
C ALA A 219 -1.71 7.51 1.42
N HIS A 220 -1.68 7.06 2.68
CA HIS A 220 -0.77 7.53 3.72
C HIS A 220 -0.82 9.04 3.98
N LEU A 221 -2.04 9.61 3.95
CA LEU A 221 -2.24 11.05 4.20
C LEU A 221 -1.94 11.41 5.64
N SER A 222 -1.16 12.48 5.83
CA SER A 222 -0.94 13.08 7.14
C SER A 222 -2.23 13.73 7.66
N GLN A 223 -2.65 13.39 8.88
CA GLN A 223 -3.82 13.99 9.51
C GLN A 223 -3.60 15.46 9.92
N GLU A 224 -2.33 15.90 10.04
CA GLU A 224 -1.96 17.26 10.49
C GLU A 224 -1.58 18.18 9.32
N ASN A 225 -1.00 17.61 8.25
CA ASN A 225 -0.39 18.40 7.19
C ASN A 225 -0.98 18.09 5.80
N ASN A 226 -2.20 17.54 5.76
CA ASN A 226 -2.94 17.26 4.54
C ASN A 226 -4.45 17.29 4.80
N THR A 227 -5.20 17.34 3.72
CA THR A 227 -6.64 17.03 3.71
C THR A 227 -6.98 16.18 2.49
N PRO A 228 -8.05 15.38 2.52
CA PRO A 228 -8.50 14.61 1.35
C PRO A 228 -8.67 15.45 0.09
N ASP A 229 -9.32 16.60 0.22
CA ASP A 229 -9.58 17.51 -0.91
C ASP A 229 -8.28 18.12 -1.46
N LEU A 230 -7.35 18.49 -0.58
CA LEU A 230 -6.07 19.09 -0.98
C LEU A 230 -5.21 18.05 -1.73
N ALA A 231 -5.11 16.83 -1.21
CA ALA A 231 -4.40 15.73 -1.87
C ALA A 231 -4.99 15.45 -3.26
N LEU A 232 -6.32 15.26 -3.33
CA LEU A 232 -7.02 14.97 -4.59
C LEU A 232 -6.86 16.10 -5.61
N ASN A 233 -7.12 17.34 -5.22
CA ASN A 233 -7.10 18.48 -6.14
C ASN A 233 -5.68 18.74 -6.65
N THR A 234 -4.66 18.65 -5.79
CA THR A 234 -3.26 18.83 -6.19
C THR A 234 -2.83 17.77 -7.20
N VAL A 235 -3.01 16.48 -6.87
CA VAL A 235 -2.61 15.37 -7.73
C VAL A 235 -3.36 15.43 -9.07
N ARG A 236 -4.68 15.55 -9.01
CA ARG A 236 -5.54 15.60 -10.21
C ARG A 236 -5.17 16.77 -11.12
N SER A 237 -4.94 17.96 -10.56
CA SER A 237 -4.60 19.15 -11.31
C SER A 237 -3.31 18.97 -12.12
N ILE A 238 -2.26 18.43 -11.49
CA ILE A 238 -0.97 18.15 -12.14
C ILE A 238 -1.13 17.13 -13.26
N VAL A 239 -1.83 16.04 -13.00
CA VAL A 239 -2.07 15.01 -14.03
C VAL A 239 -2.86 15.58 -15.19
N MET A 240 -3.95 16.31 -14.94
CA MET A 240 -4.81 16.88 -16.00
C MET A 240 -4.12 17.99 -16.80
N GLN A 241 -3.16 18.69 -16.22
CA GLN A 241 -2.35 19.68 -16.93
C GLN A 241 -1.48 19.03 -18.03
N GLN A 242 -0.92 17.86 -17.78
CA GLN A 242 -0.11 17.14 -18.77
C GLN A 242 -0.95 16.21 -19.65
N HIS A 243 -2.02 15.66 -19.11
CA HIS A 243 -2.91 14.71 -19.78
C HIS A 243 -4.39 15.14 -19.67
N PRO A 244 -4.81 16.18 -20.43
CA PRO A 244 -6.18 16.75 -20.31
C PRO A 244 -7.32 15.77 -20.58
N LYS A 245 -7.03 14.66 -21.28
CA LYS A 245 -8.01 13.61 -21.60
C LYS A 245 -7.88 12.37 -20.69
N ALA A 246 -7.04 12.43 -19.65
CA ALA A 246 -6.90 11.31 -18.72
C ALA A 246 -8.23 10.99 -18.05
N ASN A 247 -8.57 9.70 -18.02
CA ASN A 247 -9.73 9.19 -17.32
C ASN A 247 -9.28 8.31 -16.17
N ILE A 248 -8.84 8.94 -15.08
CA ILE A 248 -8.37 8.26 -13.87
C ILE A 248 -9.44 8.41 -12.79
N GLN A 249 -9.85 7.29 -12.21
CA GLN A 249 -10.68 7.28 -11.01
C GLN A 249 -9.79 7.37 -9.78
N PHE A 250 -9.91 8.48 -9.04
CA PHE A 250 -9.17 8.71 -7.81
C PHE A 250 -10.01 8.32 -6.60
N TYR A 251 -9.35 7.64 -5.65
CA TYR A 251 -9.85 7.29 -4.33
C TYR A 251 -8.92 7.93 -3.30
N VAL A 252 -9.45 8.68 -2.34
CA VAL A 252 -8.65 9.19 -1.23
C VAL A 252 -8.87 8.29 -0.02
N THR A 253 -7.80 7.69 0.48
CA THR A 253 -7.90 6.74 1.58
C THR A 253 -8.10 7.41 2.93
N SER A 254 -8.61 6.65 3.90
CA SER A 254 -8.91 7.11 5.25
C SER A 254 -8.13 6.29 6.29
N GLN A 255 -7.85 6.92 7.44
CA GLN A 255 -7.28 6.21 8.58
C GLN A 255 -8.29 5.26 9.23
N ASP A 256 -9.58 5.58 9.18
CA ASP A 256 -10.59 4.92 9.99
C ASP A 256 -11.69 4.24 9.18
N GLU A 257 -11.82 4.56 7.90
CA GLU A 257 -12.84 4.01 7.01
C GLU A 257 -12.23 3.17 5.89
N VAL A 258 -12.94 2.12 5.49
CA VAL A 258 -12.55 1.27 4.36
C VAL A 258 -12.88 2.01 3.06
N VAL A 259 -11.87 2.15 2.19
CA VAL A 259 -12.01 2.74 0.85
C VAL A 259 -11.66 1.67 -0.19
N ASN A 260 -12.57 1.41 -1.13
CA ASN A 260 -12.42 0.35 -2.13
C ASN A 260 -12.84 0.80 -3.54
N ASN A 261 -12.37 0.11 -4.56
CA ASN A 261 -12.58 0.47 -5.97
C ASN A 261 -13.76 -0.22 -6.65
N LYS A 262 -14.36 -1.23 -6.04
CA LYS A 262 -15.50 -2.00 -6.57
C LYS A 262 -16.40 -2.45 -5.45
N GLU A 263 -17.65 -2.74 -5.79
CA GLU A 263 -18.49 -3.56 -4.93
C GLU A 263 -17.88 -4.95 -4.81
N TRP A 264 -17.71 -5.41 -3.58
CA TRP A 264 -17.18 -6.72 -3.26
C TRP A 264 -18.38 -7.67 -3.17
N GLU A 265 -18.97 -7.99 -4.34
CA GLU A 265 -20.03 -8.97 -4.42
C GLU A 265 -19.50 -10.35 -4.07
N ASP A 266 -20.32 -11.15 -3.39
CA ASP A 266 -19.98 -12.52 -3.02
C ASP A 266 -19.70 -13.38 -4.27
N TYR A 267 -18.46 -13.80 -4.44
CA TYR A 267 -18.05 -14.75 -5.47
C TYR A 267 -18.73 -16.13 -5.32
N HIS A 268 -19.48 -16.33 -4.24
CA HIS A 268 -20.14 -17.60 -3.95
C HIS A 268 -21.45 -17.81 -4.70
N GLU A 269 -22.07 -16.80 -5.27
CA GLU A 269 -23.34 -16.99 -6.00
C GLU A 269 -23.20 -17.34 -7.50
N GLN A 270 -22.01 -17.12 -8.09
CA GLN A 270 -21.83 -17.42 -9.54
C GLN A 270 -21.42 -18.86 -9.86
N ASN A 271 -20.96 -19.65 -8.88
CA ASN A 271 -20.51 -21.03 -9.10
C ASN A 271 -21.50 -22.12 -8.61
N ILE A 272 -22.76 -21.78 -8.33
CA ILE A 272 -23.78 -22.76 -7.94
C ILE A 272 -24.69 -23.17 -9.13
N PHE A 273 -24.50 -22.54 -10.30
CA PHE A 273 -25.34 -22.80 -11.48
C PHE A 273 -24.56 -23.22 -12.75
N GLU A 274 -23.39 -23.86 -12.62
CA GLU A 274 -22.80 -24.64 -13.73
C GLU A 274 -22.62 -26.12 -13.36
#